data_056aa224a26fb818f1cb3a747564e47b
#
_entry.id   056aa224a26fb818f1cb3a747564e47b
#
_cell.length_a   1.000
_cell.length_b   1.000
_cell.length_c   1.000
_cell.angle_alpha   90.00
_cell.angle_beta   90.00
_cell.angle_gamma   90.00
#
_symmetry.space_group_name_H-M   'P 1'
#
loop_
_entity.id
_entity.type
_entity.pdbx_description
1 polymer ?
#
loop_
_entity_poly.entity_id
_entity_poly.type
_entity_poly.pdbx_seq_one_letter_code
_entity_poly.pdbx_strand_id
1 'polypeptide(L)'
;MTPKQIKLNKKEGNLFLHYELMGNFLLSGEYLRIHSPSAEVQGHGKGQGVLQYGKEFVKISSVESIGNYALRLTFSDNHNSGIFTWKYLYDLAINYN
;
A
#
# COMPACT_ATOMS: atom_id res chain seq x y z
N MET A 1 -8.59 11.56 3.66
CA MET A 1 -8.15 12.44 2.59
C MET A 1 -7.81 11.64 1.36
N THR A 2 -8.28 12.07 0.22
CA THR A 2 -8.12 11.34 -1.02
C THR A 2 -7.01 11.95 -1.87
N PRO A 3 -6.13 11.15 -2.42
CA PRO A 3 -5.06 11.73 -3.24
C PRO A 3 -5.60 12.31 -4.53
N LYS A 4 -4.97 13.38 -5.01
CA LYS A 4 -5.34 13.99 -6.24
C LYS A 4 -4.78 13.21 -7.40
N GLN A 5 -3.67 12.53 -7.21
CA GLN A 5 -3.04 11.78 -8.26
C GLN A 5 -2.37 10.53 -7.70
N ILE A 6 -2.46 9.44 -8.41
CA ILE A 6 -1.87 8.18 -8.04
C ILE A 6 -1.15 7.64 -9.24
N LYS A 7 0.11 7.25 -9.08
CA LYS A 7 0.86 6.67 -10.17
C LYS A 7 1.62 5.44 -9.72
N LEU A 8 1.55 4.39 -10.50
CA LEU A 8 2.30 3.18 -10.22
C LEU A 8 3.56 3.18 -11.07
N ASN A 9 4.71 3.06 -10.45
CA ASN A 9 5.94 2.90 -11.16
C ASN A 9 6.21 1.41 -11.21
N LYS A 10 5.87 0.74 -12.31
CA LYS A 10 5.99 -0.69 -12.38
C LYS A 10 7.42 -1.18 -12.34
N LYS A 11 8.34 -0.42 -12.86
CA LYS A 11 9.71 -0.84 -12.85
C LYS A 11 10.25 -0.91 -11.45
N GLU A 12 9.98 0.10 -10.64
CA GLU A 12 10.45 0.12 -9.27
C GLU A 12 9.47 -0.55 -8.31
N GLY A 13 8.26 -0.71 -8.74
CA GLY A 13 7.25 -1.36 -7.91
C GLY A 13 6.76 -0.51 -6.77
N ASN A 14 6.81 0.80 -6.91
CA ASN A 14 6.36 1.68 -5.83
C ASN A 14 5.17 2.54 -6.27
N LEU A 15 4.55 3.19 -5.32
CA LEU A 15 3.34 3.96 -5.55
C LEU A 15 3.55 5.41 -5.22
N PHE A 16 3.27 6.28 -6.16
CA PHE A 16 3.38 7.72 -5.96
C PHE A 16 1.98 8.27 -5.66
N LEU A 17 1.87 9.06 -4.62
CA LEU A 17 0.62 9.71 -4.25
C LEU A 17 0.84 11.20 -4.15
N HIS A 18 -0.07 11.97 -4.71
CA HIS A 18 -0.02 13.42 -4.60
C HIS A 18 -1.29 13.89 -3.89
N TYR A 19 -1.12 14.56 -2.77
CA TYR A 19 -2.24 15.13 -2.03
C TYR A 19 -2.13 16.65 -2.17
N GLU A 20 -3.24 17.28 -2.49
CA GLU A 20 -3.22 18.69 -2.78
C GLU A 20 -2.61 19.54 -1.69
N LEU A 21 -2.96 19.28 -0.46
CA LEU A 21 -2.44 20.07 0.63
C LEU A 21 -1.21 19.48 1.33
N MET A 22 -1.06 18.19 1.28
CA MET A 22 0.00 17.54 2.05
C MET A 22 1.23 17.18 1.23
N GLY A 23 1.17 17.36 -0.08
CA GLY A 23 2.34 17.11 -0.90
C GLY A 23 2.43 15.71 -1.47
N ASN A 24 3.64 15.30 -1.78
CA ASN A 24 3.86 14.07 -2.49
C ASN A 24 4.49 13.00 -1.62
N PHE A 25 4.10 11.75 -1.86
CA PHE A 25 4.66 10.64 -1.13
C PHE A 25 4.99 9.53 -2.11
N LEU A 26 6.10 8.84 -1.90
CA LEU A 26 6.48 7.72 -2.74
C LEU A 26 6.63 6.53 -1.82
N LEU A 27 5.70 5.58 -1.88
CA LEU A 27 5.66 4.46 -0.95
C LEU A 27 6.20 3.20 -1.61
N SER A 28 7.06 2.47 -0.93
CA SER A 28 7.66 1.28 -1.50
C SER A 28 6.69 0.11 -1.52
N GLY A 29 6.94 -0.85 -2.39
CA GLY A 29 6.13 -2.05 -2.42
C GLY A 29 6.27 -2.84 -1.13
N GLU A 30 7.47 -2.87 -0.56
CA GLU A 30 7.68 -3.59 0.69
C GLU A 30 6.81 -2.98 1.80
N TYR A 31 6.83 -1.68 1.94
CA TYR A 31 6.09 -1.00 3.00
C TYR A 31 4.60 -1.29 2.88
N LEU A 32 4.06 -1.17 1.67
CA LEU A 32 2.64 -1.39 1.49
C LEU A 32 2.28 -2.87 1.62
N ARG A 33 3.20 -3.76 1.24
CA ARG A 33 2.92 -5.18 1.35
C ARG A 33 2.84 -5.64 2.81
N ILE A 34 3.76 -5.20 3.63
CA ILE A 34 3.75 -5.63 5.03
C ILE A 34 2.62 -4.96 5.81
N HIS A 35 2.06 -3.89 5.30
CA HIS A 35 0.94 -3.23 5.95
C HIS A 35 -0.38 -3.53 5.26
N SER A 36 -0.41 -4.50 4.35
CA SER A 36 -1.64 -4.83 3.64
C SER A 36 -2.67 -5.32 4.63
N PRO A 37 -3.87 -4.78 4.60
CA PRO A 37 -4.88 -5.16 5.58
C PRO A 37 -5.17 -6.65 5.62
N SER A 38 -5.17 -7.32 4.46
CA SER A 38 -5.49 -8.72 4.49
C SER A 38 -4.36 -9.53 5.11
N ALA A 39 -3.14 -9.08 5.01
CA ALA A 39 -2.06 -9.81 5.63
C ALA A 39 -2.18 -9.68 7.12
N GLU A 40 -2.63 -8.53 7.61
CA GLU A 40 -2.78 -8.42 8.95
C GLU A 40 -3.78 -9.26 9.53
N VAL A 41 -4.79 -9.48 8.89
CA VAL A 41 -5.84 -10.30 9.38
C VAL A 41 -5.31 -11.58 9.80
N GLN A 42 -4.43 -12.16 9.05
CA GLN A 42 -3.99 -13.38 9.48
C GLN A 42 -3.14 -13.23 10.60
N GLY A 43 -2.52 -12.28 10.71
CA GLY A 43 -1.67 -12.21 11.74
C GLY A 43 -2.23 -12.21 13.05
N HIS A 44 -3.27 -12.05 13.11
CA HIS A 44 -3.84 -12.10 14.28
C HIS A 44 -3.31 -11.43 15.21
N GLY A 45 -3.24 -10.97 14.76
CA GLY A 45 -3.04 -10.44 15.46
C GLY A 45 -2.14 -10.03 16.32
N LYS A 46 -1.83 -9.98 16.64
CA LYS A 46 -1.12 -9.74 17.42
C LYS A 46 -0.19 -8.91 16.91
N GLY A 47 -0.21 -8.28 16.34
CA GLY A 47 0.59 -7.38 15.93
C GLY A 47 1.89 -7.83 15.58
N GLN A 48 2.23 -8.67 16.10
CA GLN A 48 3.39 -9.12 15.86
C GLN A 48 3.39 -9.57 14.60
N GLY A 49 2.43 -9.81 14.15
CA GLY A 49 2.36 -10.38 12.91
C GLY A 49 2.98 -9.55 11.89
N VAL A 50 3.19 -8.37 12.19
CA VAL A 50 3.65 -7.60 11.22
C VAL A 50 4.93 -7.98 10.68
N LEU A 51 5.65 -8.79 11.24
CA LEU A 51 6.88 -9.14 10.69
C LEU A 51 6.71 -9.99 9.47
N GLN A 52 6.76 -9.42 8.33
CA GLN A 52 6.62 -10.14 7.08
C GLN A 52 7.98 -10.24 6.45
N TYR A 53 8.72 -11.25 6.82
CA TYR A 53 10.05 -11.41 6.29
C TYR A 53 10.02 -11.77 4.82
N GLY A 54 11.05 -11.44 4.11
CA GLY A 54 11.11 -11.78 2.71
C GLY A 54 10.35 -10.86 1.80
N LYS A 55 9.91 -9.73 2.28
CA LYS A 55 9.14 -8.82 1.46
C LYS A 55 9.95 -7.65 0.92
N GLU A 56 11.23 -7.59 1.21
CA GLU A 56 12.03 -6.46 0.78
C GLU A 56 12.10 -6.30 -0.73
N PHE A 57 11.90 -7.33 -1.49
CA PHE A 57 11.94 -7.18 -2.92
C PHE A 57 10.58 -7.24 -3.59
N VAL A 58 9.53 -7.18 -2.80
CA VAL A 58 8.20 -7.23 -3.35
C VAL A 58 7.87 -5.90 -4.01
N LYS A 59 7.29 -5.95 -5.20
CA LYS A 59 6.91 -4.76 -5.93
C LYS A 59 5.41 -4.74 -6.13
N ILE A 60 4.84 -3.56 -6.29
CA ILE A 60 3.44 -3.45 -6.62
C ILE A 60 3.35 -3.69 -8.12
N SER A 61 2.52 -4.63 -8.54
CA SER A 61 2.39 -4.97 -9.94
C SER A 61 1.15 -4.36 -10.57
N SER A 62 0.12 -4.07 -9.81
CA SER A 62 -1.04 -3.38 -10.36
C SER A 62 -1.85 -2.67 -9.31
N VAL A 63 -2.62 -1.69 -9.73
CA VAL A 63 -3.44 -0.88 -8.87
C VAL A 63 -4.81 -0.81 -9.49
N GLU A 64 -5.86 -1.01 -8.70
CA GLU A 64 -7.21 -1.01 -9.20
C GLU A 64 -8.10 -0.21 -8.26
N SER A 65 -8.98 0.63 -8.77
CA SER A 65 -9.90 1.39 -7.92
C SER A 65 -11.02 0.49 -7.47
N ILE A 66 -11.40 0.60 -6.21
CA ILE A 66 -12.52 -0.14 -5.66
C ILE A 66 -13.55 0.92 -5.27
N GLY A 67 -14.60 1.00 -6.06
CA GLY A 67 -15.59 2.04 -5.85
C GLY A 67 -14.91 3.38 -5.87
N ASN A 68 -15.30 4.27 -5.00
CA ASN A 68 -14.61 5.54 -4.89
C ASN A 68 -14.03 5.66 -3.50
N TYR A 69 -13.79 4.56 -2.81
CA TYR A 69 -13.33 4.62 -1.43
C TYR A 69 -11.98 3.92 -1.17
N ALA A 70 -11.45 3.22 -2.13
CA ALA A 70 -10.26 2.44 -1.88
C ALA A 70 -9.51 2.03 -3.13
N LEU A 71 -8.31 1.51 -2.95
CA LEU A 71 -7.52 0.94 -4.02
C LEU A 71 -7.23 -0.51 -3.66
N ARG A 72 -7.20 -1.39 -4.67
CA ARG A 72 -6.70 -2.73 -4.44
C ARG A 72 -5.32 -2.78 -5.06
N LEU A 73 -4.34 -3.23 -4.31
CA LEU A 73 -2.99 -3.37 -4.81
C LEU A 73 -2.68 -4.85 -4.98
N THR A 74 -2.07 -5.20 -6.11
CA THR A 74 -1.59 -6.56 -6.34
C THR A 74 -0.08 -6.48 -6.29
N PHE A 75 0.53 -7.43 -5.60
CA PHE A 75 1.97 -7.41 -5.38
C PHE A 75 2.66 -8.55 -6.14
N SER A 76 3.95 -8.40 -6.36
CA SER A 76 4.69 -9.36 -7.17
C SER A 76 4.76 -10.75 -6.57
N ASP A 77 4.43 -10.91 -5.30
CA ASP A 77 4.39 -12.22 -4.66
C ASP A 77 2.98 -12.81 -4.74
N ASN A 78 2.17 -12.30 -5.67
CA ASN A 78 0.82 -12.78 -5.90
C ASN A 78 -0.21 -12.44 -4.82
N HIS A 79 0.14 -11.60 -3.90
CA HIS A 79 -0.82 -11.14 -2.90
C HIS A 79 -1.69 -10.09 -3.59
N ASN A 80 -2.96 -10.32 -3.65
CA ASN A 80 -3.84 -9.40 -4.35
C ASN A 80 -5.11 -9.03 -3.61
N SER A 81 -5.17 -9.30 -2.32
CA SER A 81 -6.36 -8.95 -1.58
C SER A 81 -6.21 -7.71 -0.72
N GLY A 82 -5.16 -6.96 -0.91
CA GLY A 82 -4.96 -5.78 -0.10
C GLY A 82 -5.80 -4.62 -0.57
N ILE A 83 -6.84 -4.28 0.15
CA ILE A 83 -7.67 -3.14 -0.17
C ILE A 83 -7.34 -2.05 0.82
N PHE A 84 -6.82 -0.95 0.30
CA PHE A 84 -6.38 0.17 1.12
C PHE A 84 -7.40 1.29 0.98
N THR A 85 -8.16 1.57 2.04
CA THR A 85 -9.09 2.69 1.98
C THR A 85 -8.29 3.97 1.90
N TRP A 86 -8.92 5.07 1.48
CA TRP A 86 -8.20 6.33 1.37
C TRP A 86 -7.64 6.76 2.72
N LYS A 87 -8.39 6.53 3.78
CA LYS A 87 -7.92 6.92 5.09
C LYS A 87 -6.71 6.11 5.50
N TYR A 88 -6.74 4.81 5.29
CA TYR A 88 -5.65 3.95 5.69
C TYR A 88 -4.40 4.28 4.87
N LEU A 89 -4.58 4.51 3.57
CA LEU A 89 -3.47 4.83 2.70
C LEU A 89 -2.83 6.16 3.12
N TYR A 90 -3.66 7.14 3.48
CA TYR A 90 -3.15 8.42 3.92
C TYR A 90 -2.36 8.25 5.22
N ASP A 91 -2.89 7.47 6.16
CA ASP A 91 -2.21 7.24 7.42
C ASP A 91 -0.85 6.59 7.18
N LEU A 92 -0.78 5.65 6.24
CA LEU A 92 0.48 5.01 5.94
C LEU A 92 1.44 6.00 5.29
N ALA A 93 0.94 6.88 4.44
CA ALA A 93 1.78 7.84 3.74
C ALA A 93 2.43 8.81 4.71
N ILE A 94 1.66 9.35 5.63
CA ILE A 94 2.23 10.36 6.53
C ILE A 94 3.15 9.73 7.58
N ASN A 95 3.07 8.43 7.77
CA ASN A 95 3.95 7.77 8.72
C ASN A 95 5.15 7.09 8.06
N TYR A 96 5.29 7.24 6.76
CA TYR A 96 6.35 6.58 6.04
C TYR A 96 7.61 7.43 6.10
N ASN A 97 8.68 6.83 6.47
CA ASN A 97 9.93 7.53 6.46
C ASN A 97 10.94 6.76 5.69
#